data_09e23e7986fb60b0ea8c70c3d690b9f3
#
_entry.id   09e23e7986fb60b0ea8c70c3d690b9f3
#
_cell.length_a   1.000
_cell.length_b   1.000
_cell.length_c   1.000
_cell.angle_alpha   90.00
_cell.angle_beta   90.00
_cell.angle_gamma   90.00
#
_symmetry.space_group_name_H-M   'P 1'
#
loop_
_entity.id
_entity.type
_entity.pdbx_description
1 polymer ?
#
loop_
_entity_poly.entity_id
_entity_poly.type
_entity_poly.pdbx_seq_one_letter_code
_entity_poly.pdbx_strand_id
1 'polypeptide(L)'
;MPMLLDIRDTVADYAELIARVVGVDVEVVDAGLNRLAGTGLYASGVGENIRAEGETYRHVMRIRRSFVMETPREHFICTRCPGRDLCRETLSISTPIIDGSDVLGVIGLVCSTDEDRARVLGHRDVYVQFIERCAEFILHKLHDH
;
A
#
# COMPACT_ATOMS: atom_id res chain seq x y z
N MET A 1 -1.06 -20.90 10.38
CA MET A 1 -0.40 -20.20 9.29
C MET A 1 -0.07 -18.78 9.71
N PRO A 2 1.18 -18.29 9.54
CA PRO A 2 1.51 -16.94 9.95
C PRO A 2 0.81 -15.89 9.08
N MET A 3 0.38 -14.81 9.73
CA MET A 3 -0.29 -13.68 9.09
C MET A 3 0.47 -12.40 9.41
N LEU A 4 0.31 -11.38 8.56
CA LEU A 4 0.97 -10.08 8.79
C LEU A 4 0.62 -9.47 10.14
N LEU A 5 -0.58 -9.72 10.63
CA LEU A 5 -1.00 -9.25 11.95
C LEU A 5 -0.07 -9.75 13.06
N ASP A 6 0.52 -10.93 12.90
CA ASP A 6 1.42 -11.52 13.89
C ASP A 6 2.71 -10.72 14.07
N ILE A 7 3.09 -9.94 13.06
CA ILE A 7 4.28 -9.07 13.07
C ILE A 7 3.91 -7.61 12.84
N ARG A 8 2.74 -7.18 13.32
CA ARG A 8 2.25 -5.82 13.02
C ARG A 8 3.20 -4.70 13.43
N ASP A 9 3.95 -4.86 14.53
CA ASP A 9 4.89 -3.84 14.97
C ASP A 9 6.06 -3.72 13.98
N THR A 10 6.53 -4.84 13.45
CA THR A 10 7.55 -4.86 12.39
C THR A 10 7.01 -4.23 11.12
N VAL A 11 5.78 -4.54 10.74
CA VAL A 11 5.12 -3.94 9.57
C VAL A 11 5.02 -2.42 9.73
N ALA A 12 4.64 -1.95 10.91
CA ALA A 12 4.57 -0.53 11.20
C ALA A 12 5.93 0.15 11.09
N ASP A 13 6.99 -0.49 11.59
CA ASP A 13 8.35 0.04 11.50
C ASP A 13 8.80 0.17 10.04
N TYR A 14 8.52 -0.83 9.21
CA TYR A 14 8.82 -0.75 7.77
C TYR A 14 8.02 0.34 7.09
N ALA A 15 6.74 0.49 7.41
CA ALA A 15 5.91 1.56 6.84
C ALA A 15 6.49 2.94 7.14
N GLU A 16 6.94 3.18 8.37
CA GLU A 16 7.58 4.45 8.75
C GLU A 16 8.89 4.65 8.00
N LEU A 17 9.71 3.62 7.89
CA LEU A 17 10.98 3.70 7.18
C LEU A 17 10.77 4.03 5.70
N ILE A 18 9.82 3.35 5.06
CA ILE A 18 9.47 3.59 3.66
C ILE A 18 9.01 5.04 3.48
N ALA A 19 8.13 5.52 4.38
CA ALA A 19 7.62 6.88 4.31
C ALA A 19 8.76 7.92 4.41
N ARG A 20 9.72 7.68 5.28
CA ARG A 20 10.88 8.58 5.43
C ARG A 20 11.79 8.57 4.20
N VAL A 21 12.04 7.40 3.63
CA VAL A 21 12.92 7.24 2.47
C VAL A 21 12.27 7.85 1.22
N VAL A 22 11.00 7.56 1.00
CA VAL A 22 10.29 8.00 -0.21
C VAL A 22 9.72 9.42 -0.06
N GLY A 23 9.38 9.82 1.15
CA GLY A 23 8.82 11.15 1.43
C GLY A 23 7.34 11.27 1.05
N VAL A 24 6.60 10.16 1.11
CA VAL A 24 5.15 10.14 0.86
C VAL A 24 4.45 9.32 1.93
N ASP A 25 3.12 9.32 1.93
CA ASP A 25 2.37 8.53 2.89
C ASP A 25 2.37 7.05 2.48
N VAL A 26 2.34 6.19 3.49
CA VAL A 26 2.37 4.73 3.31
C VAL A 26 1.26 4.11 4.13
N GLU A 27 0.60 3.10 3.58
CA GLU A 27 -0.26 2.23 4.36
C GLU A 27 0.00 0.78 4.00
N VAL A 28 -0.22 -0.11 4.96
CA VAL A 28 -0.13 -1.55 4.75
C VAL A 28 -1.43 -2.16 5.24
N VAL A 29 -2.05 -2.96 4.38
CA VAL A 29 -3.28 -3.69 4.72
C VAL A 29 -3.02 -5.19 4.65
N ASP A 30 -3.77 -5.96 5.44
CA ASP A 30 -3.74 -7.42 5.31
C ASP A 30 -4.71 -7.88 4.21
N ALA A 31 -4.79 -9.19 3.99
CA ALA A 31 -5.65 -9.76 2.96
C ALA A 31 -7.14 -9.48 3.18
N GLY A 32 -7.55 -9.24 4.41
CA GLY A 32 -8.92 -8.86 4.78
C GLY A 32 -9.18 -7.36 4.71
N LEU A 33 -8.20 -6.57 4.24
CA LEU A 33 -8.27 -5.12 4.14
C LEU A 33 -8.35 -4.41 5.50
N ASN A 34 -7.74 -5.00 6.51
CA ASN A 34 -7.51 -4.32 7.78
C ASN A 34 -6.22 -3.51 7.68
N ARG A 35 -6.27 -2.24 8.05
CA ARG A 35 -5.09 -1.37 8.00
C ARG A 35 -4.18 -1.70 9.19
N LEU A 36 -3.06 -2.35 8.90
CA LEU A 36 -2.08 -2.75 9.92
C LEU A 36 -1.11 -1.62 10.25
N ALA A 37 -0.82 -0.77 9.29
CA ALA A 37 0.08 0.37 9.45
C ALA A 37 -0.34 1.52 8.55
N GLY A 38 -0.04 2.74 8.98
CA GLY A 38 -0.32 3.94 8.20
C GLY A 38 0.50 5.10 8.70
N THR A 39 0.93 5.95 7.76
CA THR A 39 1.65 7.19 8.06
C THR A 39 0.89 8.37 7.49
N GLY A 40 1.19 9.58 7.94
CA GLY A 40 0.57 10.79 7.43
C GLY A 40 -0.96 10.73 7.48
N LEU A 41 -1.60 10.79 6.32
CA LEU A 41 -3.06 10.77 6.19
C LEU A 41 -3.70 9.48 6.74
N TYR A 42 -2.94 8.40 6.83
CA TYR A 42 -3.46 7.08 7.21
C TYR A 42 -3.13 6.69 8.65
N ALA A 43 -2.35 7.50 9.35
CA ALA A 43 -1.89 7.17 10.70
C ALA A 43 -3.05 7.00 11.70
N SER A 44 -4.07 7.85 11.62
CA SER A 44 -5.20 7.80 12.55
C SER A 44 -6.16 6.64 12.25
N GLY A 45 -6.05 6.01 11.08
CA GLY A 45 -6.93 4.93 10.66
C GLY A 45 -6.38 3.54 10.88
N VAL A 46 -5.24 3.39 11.58
CA VAL A 46 -4.66 2.08 11.88
C VAL A 46 -5.65 1.28 12.73
N GLY A 47 -5.88 0.03 12.34
CA GLY A 47 -6.85 -0.85 12.95
C GLY A 47 -8.21 -0.86 12.27
N GLU A 48 -8.49 0.09 11.39
CA GLU A 48 -9.76 0.14 10.66
C GLU A 48 -9.77 -0.85 9.50
N ASN A 49 -10.98 -1.38 9.20
CA ASN A 49 -11.17 -2.16 7.99
C ASN A 49 -11.57 -1.22 6.86
N ILE A 50 -10.82 -1.28 5.74
CA ILE A 50 -11.03 -0.37 4.61
C ILE A 50 -11.73 -1.04 3.44
N ARG A 51 -12.48 -2.12 3.70
CA ARG A 51 -13.15 -2.89 2.64
C ARG A 51 -13.99 -2.02 1.70
N ALA A 52 -14.67 -1.01 2.22
CA ALA A 52 -15.50 -0.12 1.42
C ALA A 52 -14.70 0.70 0.40
N GLU A 53 -13.46 1.05 0.73
CA GLU A 53 -12.61 1.92 -0.10
C GLU A 53 -11.39 1.18 -0.69
N GLY A 54 -11.36 -0.15 -0.56
CA GLY A 54 -10.19 -0.96 -0.90
C GLY A 54 -10.15 -1.49 -2.34
N GLU A 55 -10.82 -0.85 -3.30
CA GLU A 55 -10.90 -1.38 -4.67
C GLU A 55 -9.54 -1.53 -5.34
N THR A 56 -8.64 -0.57 -5.18
CA THR A 56 -7.29 -0.65 -5.74
C THR A 56 -6.53 -1.85 -5.16
N TYR A 57 -6.62 -2.06 -3.85
CA TYR A 57 -5.94 -3.18 -3.20
C TYR A 57 -6.53 -4.53 -3.57
N ARG A 58 -7.86 -4.63 -3.71
CA ARG A 58 -8.49 -5.85 -4.23
C ARG A 58 -7.98 -6.16 -5.64
N HIS A 59 -7.85 -5.15 -6.48
CA HIS A 59 -7.31 -5.30 -7.82
C HIS A 59 -5.88 -5.84 -7.78
N VAL A 60 -5.02 -5.25 -6.95
CA VAL A 60 -3.62 -5.68 -6.78
C VAL A 60 -3.55 -7.13 -6.30
N MET A 61 -4.39 -7.51 -5.36
CA MET A 61 -4.43 -8.90 -4.87
C MET A 61 -4.86 -9.88 -5.96
N ARG A 62 -5.77 -9.47 -6.84
CA ARG A 62 -6.20 -10.31 -7.96
C ARG A 62 -5.12 -10.49 -9.01
N ILE A 63 -4.47 -9.40 -9.41
CA ILE A 63 -3.44 -9.47 -10.47
C ILE A 63 -2.10 -9.99 -9.94
N ARG A 64 -1.91 -9.97 -8.63
CA ARG A 64 -0.74 -10.52 -7.93
C ARG A 64 0.58 -9.86 -8.35
N ARG A 65 0.54 -8.58 -8.63
CA ARG A 65 1.71 -7.79 -9.00
C ARG A 65 1.47 -6.31 -8.70
N SER A 66 2.55 -5.53 -8.72
CA SER A 66 2.49 -4.09 -8.46
C SER A 66 1.61 -3.37 -9.47
N PHE A 67 0.95 -2.32 -9.01
CA PHE A 67 0.06 -1.51 -9.83
C PHE A 67 0.29 -0.03 -9.51
N VAL A 68 0.41 0.78 -10.57
CA VAL A 68 0.56 2.24 -10.44
C VAL A 68 -0.75 2.89 -10.87
N MET A 69 -1.41 3.55 -9.91
CA MET A 69 -2.63 4.32 -10.16
C MET A 69 -2.23 5.75 -10.46
N GLU A 70 -2.12 6.09 -11.75
CA GLU A 70 -1.66 7.41 -12.20
C GLU A 70 -2.74 8.49 -12.12
N THR A 71 -4.01 8.08 -12.20
CA THR A 71 -5.14 9.01 -12.24
C THR A 71 -6.22 8.58 -11.25
N PRO A 72 -5.94 8.69 -9.91
CA PRO A 72 -6.96 8.39 -8.91
C PRO A 72 -8.22 9.21 -9.15
N ARG A 73 -9.37 8.69 -8.80
CA ARG A 73 -10.72 9.22 -9.01
C ARG A 73 -11.20 9.13 -10.45
N GLU A 74 -10.32 9.19 -11.44
CA GLU A 74 -10.66 9.11 -12.87
C GLU A 74 -10.57 7.69 -13.42
N HIS A 75 -9.76 6.83 -12.78
CA HIS A 75 -9.60 5.45 -13.19
C HIS A 75 -10.90 4.66 -12.95
N PHE A 76 -11.22 3.70 -13.83
CA PHE A 76 -12.46 2.93 -13.70
C PHE A 76 -12.56 2.18 -12.36
N ILE A 77 -11.44 1.77 -11.76
CA ILE A 77 -11.41 1.15 -10.42
C ILE A 77 -12.01 2.12 -9.39
N CYS A 78 -11.70 3.40 -9.49
CA CYS A 78 -12.14 4.42 -8.55
C CYS A 78 -13.62 4.79 -8.70
N THR A 79 -14.25 4.44 -9.82
CA THR A 79 -15.66 4.79 -10.05
C THR A 79 -16.60 4.12 -9.05
N ARG A 80 -16.18 3.01 -8.44
CA ARG A 80 -16.97 2.27 -7.44
C ARG A 80 -16.57 2.62 -6.01
N CYS A 81 -15.55 3.45 -5.82
CA CYS A 81 -15.08 3.80 -4.49
C CYS A 81 -16.02 4.84 -3.86
N PRO A 82 -16.63 4.56 -2.69
CA PRO A 82 -17.52 5.53 -2.04
C PRO A 82 -16.79 6.78 -1.56
N GLY A 83 -15.46 6.72 -1.38
CA GLY A 83 -14.64 7.88 -1.00
C GLY A 83 -14.10 8.69 -2.16
N ARG A 84 -14.53 8.42 -3.41
CA ARG A 84 -13.98 9.03 -4.62
C ARG A 84 -13.95 10.55 -4.58
N ASP A 85 -15.03 11.19 -4.16
CA ASP A 85 -15.16 12.64 -4.19
C ASP A 85 -14.32 13.34 -3.12
N LEU A 86 -13.96 12.62 -2.05
CA LEU A 86 -13.15 13.14 -0.94
C LEU A 86 -11.70 12.67 -1.01
N CYS A 87 -11.36 11.89 -2.02
CA CYS A 87 -10.02 11.30 -2.17
C CYS A 87 -9.00 12.40 -2.47
N ARG A 88 -7.90 12.42 -1.71
CA ARG A 88 -6.80 13.38 -1.87
C ARG A 88 -5.62 12.81 -2.64
N GLU A 89 -5.72 11.55 -3.08
CA GLU A 89 -4.62 10.88 -3.74
C GLU A 89 -4.39 11.46 -5.13
N THR A 90 -3.13 11.72 -5.47
CA THR A 90 -2.72 12.17 -6.80
C THR A 90 -1.99 11.07 -7.57
N LEU A 91 -1.46 10.09 -6.86
CA LEU A 91 -0.78 8.92 -7.42
C LEU A 91 -0.70 7.86 -6.33
N SER A 92 -0.84 6.59 -6.68
CA SER A 92 -0.49 5.53 -5.75
C SER A 92 0.30 4.43 -6.45
N ILE A 93 1.20 3.80 -5.71
CA ILE A 93 1.92 2.60 -6.14
C ILE A 93 1.61 1.54 -5.09
N SER A 94 1.07 0.42 -5.52
CA SER A 94 0.66 -0.66 -4.61
C SER A 94 1.35 -1.95 -5.00
N THR A 95 1.85 -2.68 -4.00
CA THR A 95 2.58 -3.94 -4.21
C THR A 95 2.03 -5.00 -3.27
N PRO A 96 1.69 -6.19 -3.80
CA PRO A 96 1.22 -7.28 -2.95
C PRO A 96 2.36 -7.92 -2.17
N ILE A 97 2.06 -8.40 -0.98
CA ILE A 97 2.97 -9.24 -0.20
C ILE A 97 2.51 -10.67 -0.41
N ILE A 98 3.31 -11.45 -1.11
CA ILE A 98 2.93 -12.79 -1.56
C ILE A 98 3.87 -13.83 -0.94
N ASP A 99 3.27 -14.87 -0.35
CA ASP A 99 4.00 -16.03 0.17
C ASP A 99 3.51 -17.26 -0.61
N GLY A 100 4.32 -17.68 -1.58
CA GLY A 100 3.92 -18.78 -2.46
C GLY A 100 2.66 -18.44 -3.26
N SER A 101 1.57 -19.15 -2.98
CA SER A 101 0.28 -18.92 -3.64
C SER A 101 -0.62 -17.95 -2.87
N ASP A 102 -0.22 -17.57 -1.64
CA ASP A 102 -1.06 -16.76 -0.76
C ASP A 102 -0.69 -15.29 -0.84
N VAL A 103 -1.69 -14.42 -1.04
CA VAL A 103 -1.54 -12.98 -0.91
C VAL A 103 -1.84 -12.61 0.52
N LEU A 104 -0.84 -12.10 1.24
CA LEU A 104 -0.96 -11.78 2.66
C LEU A 104 -1.42 -10.35 2.92
N GLY A 105 -1.22 -9.47 1.97
CA GLY A 105 -1.59 -8.08 2.09
C GLY A 105 -1.01 -7.23 0.97
N VAL A 106 -1.07 -5.92 1.14
CA VAL A 106 -0.61 -4.93 0.15
C VAL A 106 0.07 -3.78 0.87
N ILE A 107 1.19 -3.31 0.29
CA ILE A 107 1.83 -2.06 0.68
C ILE A 107 1.41 -1.00 -0.33
N GLY A 108 0.91 0.14 0.13
CA GLY A 108 0.58 1.28 -0.71
C GLY A 108 1.45 2.49 -0.42
N LEU A 109 2.08 3.04 -1.47
CA LEU A 109 2.68 4.38 -1.43
C LEU A 109 1.66 5.34 -2.01
N VAL A 110 1.39 6.44 -1.32
CA VAL A 110 0.33 7.35 -1.73
C VAL A 110 0.85 8.79 -1.74
N CYS A 111 0.77 9.41 -2.92
CA CYS A 111 1.04 10.84 -3.09
C CYS A 111 -0.27 11.60 -2.95
N SER A 112 -0.23 12.75 -2.29
CA SER A 112 -1.40 13.62 -2.11
C SER A 112 -1.18 15.04 -2.65
N THR A 113 -0.03 15.30 -3.26
CA THR A 113 0.28 16.59 -3.89
C THR A 113 0.76 16.38 -5.31
N ASP A 114 0.62 17.39 -6.14
CA ASP A 114 1.13 17.34 -7.52
C ASP A 114 2.65 17.29 -7.57
N GLU A 115 3.31 17.93 -6.60
CA GLU A 115 4.77 17.92 -6.48
C GLU A 115 5.29 16.51 -6.20
N ASP A 116 4.72 15.81 -5.22
CA ASP A 116 5.09 14.43 -4.92
C ASP A 116 4.79 13.51 -6.09
N ARG A 117 3.63 13.71 -6.73
CA ARG A 117 3.25 12.94 -7.92
C ARG A 117 4.30 13.05 -9.01
N ALA A 118 4.73 14.27 -9.34
CA ALA A 118 5.73 14.50 -10.39
C ALA A 118 7.05 13.83 -10.05
N ARG A 119 7.49 13.94 -8.80
CA ARG A 119 8.74 13.33 -8.32
C ARG A 119 8.71 11.81 -8.41
N VAL A 120 7.65 11.21 -7.89
CA VAL A 120 7.53 9.75 -7.85
C VAL A 120 7.33 9.19 -9.26
N LEU A 121 6.46 9.82 -10.06
CA LEU A 121 6.17 9.37 -11.42
C LEU A 121 7.41 9.46 -12.32
N GLY A 122 8.28 10.45 -12.09
CA GLY A 122 9.53 10.59 -12.83
C GLY A 122 10.53 9.45 -12.60
N HIS A 123 10.37 8.69 -11.52
CA HIS A 123 11.23 7.56 -11.17
C HIS A 123 10.42 6.34 -10.74
N ARG A 124 9.24 6.15 -11.34
CA ARG A 124 8.29 5.14 -10.86
C ARG A 124 8.86 3.72 -10.82
N ASP A 125 9.69 3.35 -11.79
CA ASP A 125 10.27 2.00 -11.82
C ASP A 125 11.18 1.76 -10.62
N VAL A 126 11.92 2.78 -10.20
CA VAL A 126 12.78 2.70 -9.01
C VAL A 126 11.93 2.53 -7.75
N TYR A 127 10.86 3.31 -7.61
CA TYR A 127 10.00 3.22 -6.43
C TYR A 127 9.22 1.90 -6.40
N VAL A 128 8.77 1.40 -7.55
CA VAL A 128 8.14 0.09 -7.63
C VAL A 128 9.10 -0.99 -7.14
N GLN A 129 10.33 -1.00 -7.66
CA GLN A 129 11.35 -1.97 -7.23
C GLN A 129 11.64 -1.85 -5.74
N PHE A 130 11.71 -0.63 -5.22
CA PHE A 130 11.97 -0.40 -3.82
C PHE A 130 10.90 -1.03 -2.91
N ILE A 131 9.62 -0.77 -3.19
CA ILE A 131 8.57 -1.35 -2.33
C ILE A 131 8.41 -2.85 -2.56
N GLU A 132 8.72 -3.36 -3.74
CA GLU A 132 8.76 -4.82 -3.95
C GLU A 132 9.81 -5.48 -3.07
N ARG A 133 10.98 -4.85 -2.94
CA ARG A 133 12.02 -5.35 -2.02
C ARG A 133 11.58 -5.23 -0.55
N CYS A 134 10.89 -4.16 -0.20
CA CYS A 134 10.36 -4.02 1.17
C CYS A 134 9.33 -5.11 1.48
N ALA A 135 8.48 -5.46 0.50
CA ALA A 135 7.54 -6.56 0.65
C ALA A 135 8.27 -7.89 0.92
N GLU A 136 9.37 -8.15 0.20
CA GLU A 136 10.20 -9.34 0.43
C GLU A 136 10.81 -9.35 1.83
N PHE A 137 11.31 -8.21 2.31
CA PHE A 137 11.87 -8.11 3.65
C PHE A 137 10.82 -8.36 4.73
N ILE A 138 9.63 -7.84 4.56
CA ILE A 138 8.52 -8.09 5.49
C ILE A 138 8.21 -9.59 5.51
N LEU A 139 8.18 -10.22 4.35
CA LEU A 139 7.93 -11.66 4.25
C LEU A 139 9.00 -12.46 4.98
N HIS A 140 10.28 -12.10 4.82
CA HIS A 140 11.38 -12.73 5.54
C HIS A 140 11.21 -12.62 7.05
N LYS A 141 10.81 -11.44 7.54
CA LYS A 141 10.56 -11.25 8.96
C LYS A 141 9.41 -12.09 9.46
N LEU A 142 8.39 -12.28 8.64
CA LEU A 142 7.27 -13.15 8.97
C LEU A 142 7.73 -14.60 9.12
N HIS A 143 8.59 -15.08 8.22
CA HIS A 143 9.12 -16.44 8.28
C HIS A 143 10.05 -16.67 9.48
N ASP A 144 10.72 -15.61 9.95
CA ASP A 144 11.60 -15.66 11.11
C ASP A 144 10.86 -15.52 12.44
N HIS A 145 9.58 -15.22 12.40
CA HIS A 145 8.76 -14.95 13.57
C HIS A 145 8.47 -16.20 14.39
#